data_a19ad51380e4c3848da139819cfaba0e
#
_entry.id   a19ad51380e4c3848da139819cfaba0e
#
_cell.length_a   1.000
_cell.length_b   1.000
_cell.length_c   1.000
_cell.angle_alpha   90.00
_cell.angle_beta   90.00
_cell.angle_gamma   90.00
#
_symmetry.space_group_name_H-M   'P 1'
#
loop_
_entity.id
_entity.type
_entity.pdbx_description
1 polymer ?
#
loop_
_entity_poly.entity_id
_entity_poly.type
_entity_poly.pdbx_seq_one_letter_code
_entity_poly.pdbx_strand_id
1 'polypeptide(L)'
;FLIFFVRLNIRLKIINIMKKIFSRFSYPVELYIQKSERSFLAFIILCFLLAMLSAPYPNLAMWVGFLFAAYAAVANDSIQTIGTFIASNQDKKWWVLWLFLGGIFIATITYSWLKFNGDVSNGRLLSKGFEEAPTSFHFLQVAAPVFLLILTRLRMPVSTTFILLTSFAANPKAVGGVLAKSMSGYILAFLIGFLVFISIAKIAKKYFTGKARFSWTIAQWITSGTLWSVWLMQDAANIAVYLPRNMNFSIFFGFISIVFFGLGMLLYYKGGRIQKIVTEKSVVTDVRFATIIDFIYCILLFYFKLYSDVPMSTTWVFIGLLGGRELGMTLRKSGSNSFKKTILLIVKDFSFAMIGLIVSI
;
A
#
# COMPACT_ATOMS: atom_id res chain seq x y z
N PHE A 1 -3.23 -13.36 42.48
CA PHE A 1 -4.30 -12.34 42.57
C PHE A 1 -3.75 -10.93 42.25
N LEU A 2 -2.66 -10.51 42.85
CA LEU A 2 -2.06 -9.17 42.66
C LEU A 2 -1.62 -8.91 41.19
N ILE A 3 -1.04 -9.92 40.51
CA ILE A 3 -0.59 -9.82 39.11
C ILE A 3 -1.79 -9.68 38.16
N PHE A 4 -2.91 -10.31 38.45
CA PHE A 4 -4.15 -10.17 37.69
C PHE A 4 -4.76 -8.77 37.80
N PHE A 5 -4.75 -8.19 39.00
CA PHE A 5 -5.23 -6.83 39.25
C PHE A 5 -4.33 -5.76 38.60
N VAL A 6 -3.02 -5.94 38.60
CA VAL A 6 -2.08 -5.04 37.92
C VAL A 6 -2.26 -5.13 36.38
N ARG A 7 -2.44 -6.31 35.81
CA ARG A 7 -2.74 -6.48 34.39
C ARG A 7 -4.10 -5.89 33.99
N LEU A 8 -5.11 -6.00 34.85
CA LEU A 8 -6.44 -5.42 34.61
C LEU A 8 -6.38 -3.88 34.66
N ASN A 9 -5.65 -3.31 35.63
CA ASN A 9 -5.47 -1.85 35.76
C ASN A 9 -4.64 -1.26 34.59
N ILE A 10 -3.64 -1.98 34.10
CA ILE A 10 -2.87 -1.56 32.92
C ILE A 10 -3.76 -1.64 31.65
N ARG A 11 -4.58 -2.69 31.47
CA ARG A 11 -5.55 -2.77 30.37
C ARG A 11 -6.59 -1.64 30.43
N LEU A 12 -7.15 -1.36 31.59
CA LEU A 12 -8.12 -0.26 31.75
C LEU A 12 -7.47 1.12 31.53
N LYS A 13 -6.22 1.31 31.94
CA LYS A 13 -5.45 2.53 31.66
C LYS A 13 -5.15 2.69 30.17
N ILE A 14 -4.76 1.62 29.46
CA ILE A 14 -4.54 1.61 28.02
C ILE A 14 -5.86 1.87 27.27
N ILE A 15 -6.96 1.24 27.66
CA ILE A 15 -8.30 1.47 27.08
C ILE A 15 -8.75 2.91 27.30
N ASN A 16 -8.50 3.49 28.48
CA ASN A 16 -8.84 4.89 28.76
C ASN A 16 -7.91 5.88 28.04
N ILE A 17 -6.64 5.57 27.87
CA ILE A 17 -5.73 6.36 27.05
C ILE A 17 -6.14 6.27 25.57
N MET A 18 -6.47 5.08 25.07
CA MET A 18 -7.02 4.91 23.74
C MET A 18 -8.34 5.64 23.56
N LYS A 19 -9.28 5.53 24.50
CA LYS A 19 -10.53 6.33 24.49
C LYS A 19 -10.25 7.83 24.50
N LYS A 20 -9.28 8.32 25.26
CA LYS A 20 -8.90 9.74 25.33
C LYS A 20 -8.18 10.22 24.07
N ILE A 21 -7.42 9.35 23.40
CA ILE A 21 -6.82 9.61 22.09
C ILE A 21 -7.91 9.61 21.00
N PHE A 22 -8.86 8.67 21.07
CA PHE A 22 -9.97 8.58 20.12
C PHE A 22 -11.07 9.64 20.35
N SER A 23 -11.32 10.10 21.59
CA SER A 23 -12.32 11.14 21.87
C SER A 23 -11.85 12.56 21.51
N ARG A 24 -10.55 12.78 21.29
CA ARG A 24 -10.05 14.03 20.69
C ARG A 24 -10.21 14.11 19.18
N PHE A 25 -10.59 13.00 18.54
CA PHE A 25 -11.08 12.98 17.17
C PHE A 25 -12.60 12.98 17.25
N SER A 26 -13.21 14.16 17.15
CA SER A 26 -14.66 14.41 17.20
C SER A 26 -15.41 13.61 16.13
N TYR A 27 -15.67 12.34 16.43
CA TYR A 27 -16.79 11.61 15.88
C TYR A 27 -17.45 10.89 17.06
N PRO A 28 -18.73 11.12 17.31
CA PRO A 28 -19.47 10.30 18.27
C PRO A 28 -19.35 8.85 17.79
N VAL A 29 -18.77 8.00 18.65
CA VAL A 29 -18.88 6.54 18.47
C VAL A 29 -20.31 6.21 18.90
N GLU A 30 -21.27 6.65 18.14
CA GLU A 30 -22.58 6.05 18.15
C GLU A 30 -22.40 4.65 17.56
N LEU A 31 -22.59 3.65 18.41
CA LEU A 31 -22.67 2.22 18.07
C LEU A 31 -23.91 1.91 17.20
N TYR A 32 -24.26 2.81 16.31
CA TYR A 32 -25.17 2.54 15.21
C TYR A 32 -24.30 2.01 14.06
N ILE A 33 -24.17 0.67 13.99
CA ILE A 33 -23.54 0.04 12.83
C ILE A 33 -24.36 0.45 11.61
N GLN A 34 -23.87 1.46 10.88
CA GLN A 34 -24.51 1.90 9.65
C GLN A 34 -24.71 0.70 8.73
N LYS A 35 -25.73 0.72 7.88
CA LYS A 35 -26.04 -0.36 6.94
C LYS A 35 -24.79 -0.82 6.16
N SER A 36 -23.90 0.12 5.79
CA SER A 36 -22.63 -0.16 5.12
C SER A 36 -21.62 -0.93 5.98
N GLU A 37 -21.65 -0.80 7.30
CA GLU A 37 -20.75 -1.55 8.19
C GLU A 37 -21.24 -2.98 8.39
N ARG A 38 -22.55 -3.19 8.46
CA ARG A 38 -23.16 -4.54 8.52
C ARG A 38 -22.83 -5.34 7.27
N SER A 39 -22.95 -4.72 6.09
CA SER A 39 -22.58 -5.35 4.82
C SER A 39 -21.09 -5.67 4.74
N PHE A 40 -20.23 -4.78 5.26
CA PHE A 40 -18.79 -5.04 5.32
C PHE A 40 -18.45 -6.18 6.27
N LEU A 41 -19.05 -6.22 7.47
CA LEU A 41 -18.85 -7.32 8.42
C LEU A 41 -19.33 -8.66 7.84
N ALA A 42 -20.50 -8.69 7.19
CA ALA A 42 -20.99 -9.89 6.53
C ALA A 42 -20.02 -10.36 5.42
N PHE A 43 -19.49 -9.42 4.63
CA PHE A 43 -18.47 -9.71 3.62
C PHE A 43 -17.19 -10.29 4.24
N ILE A 44 -16.68 -9.71 5.32
CA ILE A 44 -15.48 -10.21 6.02
C ILE A 44 -15.71 -11.61 6.60
N ILE A 45 -16.85 -11.84 7.23
CA ILE A 45 -17.22 -13.18 7.74
C ILE A 45 -17.27 -14.20 6.60
N LEU A 46 -17.89 -13.85 5.47
CA LEU A 46 -17.92 -14.70 4.30
C LEU A 46 -16.51 -15.00 3.77
N CYS A 47 -15.62 -13.99 3.71
CA CYS A 47 -14.23 -14.20 3.29
C CYS A 47 -13.48 -15.14 4.24
N PHE A 48 -13.65 -15.02 5.56
CA PHE A 48 -13.04 -15.95 6.51
C PHE A 48 -13.59 -17.37 6.37
N LEU A 49 -14.90 -17.53 6.15
CA LEU A 49 -15.52 -18.83 5.90
C LEU A 49 -14.96 -19.47 4.61
N LEU A 50 -14.84 -18.68 3.52
CA LEU A 50 -14.25 -19.16 2.28
C LEU A 50 -12.77 -19.54 2.46
N ALA A 51 -11.99 -18.76 3.22
CA ALA A 51 -10.60 -19.09 3.54
C ALA A 51 -10.52 -20.41 4.33
N MET A 52 -11.39 -20.61 5.32
CA MET A 52 -11.43 -21.83 6.13
C MET A 52 -11.83 -23.06 5.29
N LEU A 53 -12.86 -22.93 4.46
CA LEU A 53 -13.35 -24.04 3.62
C LEU A 53 -12.40 -24.38 2.48
N SER A 54 -11.64 -23.41 1.96
CA SER A 54 -10.69 -23.63 0.87
C SER A 54 -9.34 -24.16 1.32
N ALA A 55 -8.88 -23.85 2.53
CA ALA A 55 -7.55 -24.20 3.03
C ALA A 55 -7.18 -25.69 2.88
N PRO A 56 -8.08 -26.67 3.10
CA PRO A 56 -7.77 -28.09 2.91
C PRO A 56 -7.56 -28.51 1.45
N TYR A 57 -7.97 -27.68 0.47
CA TYR A 57 -7.94 -27.97 -0.95
C TYR A 57 -6.93 -27.05 -1.65
N PRO A 58 -5.66 -27.49 -1.90
CA PRO A 58 -4.57 -26.61 -2.36
C PRO A 58 -4.90 -25.76 -3.59
N ASN A 59 -5.50 -26.35 -4.62
CA ASN A 59 -5.88 -25.62 -5.84
C ASN A 59 -6.95 -24.57 -5.58
N LEU A 60 -7.91 -24.84 -4.71
CA LEU A 60 -8.95 -23.89 -4.34
C LEU A 60 -8.37 -22.77 -3.45
N ALA A 61 -7.55 -23.15 -2.45
CA ALA A 61 -6.87 -22.19 -1.56
C ALA A 61 -5.96 -21.24 -2.32
N MET A 62 -5.23 -21.74 -3.32
CA MET A 62 -4.40 -20.96 -4.22
C MET A 62 -5.20 -19.82 -4.89
N TRP A 63 -6.33 -20.17 -5.52
CA TRP A 63 -7.14 -19.17 -6.21
C TRP A 63 -7.90 -18.24 -5.27
N VAL A 64 -8.43 -18.75 -4.16
CA VAL A 64 -9.12 -17.93 -3.14
C VAL A 64 -8.14 -16.95 -2.50
N GLY A 65 -6.96 -17.43 -2.08
CA GLY A 65 -5.90 -16.57 -1.53
C GLY A 65 -5.44 -15.51 -2.53
N PHE A 66 -5.22 -15.90 -3.78
CA PHE A 66 -4.86 -14.98 -4.85
C PHE A 66 -5.95 -13.90 -5.09
N LEU A 67 -7.23 -14.29 -5.18
CA LEU A 67 -8.33 -13.36 -5.37
C LEU A 67 -8.43 -12.35 -4.23
N PHE A 68 -8.29 -12.81 -2.98
CA PHE A 68 -8.30 -11.92 -1.83
C PHE A 68 -7.07 -11.00 -1.82
N ALA A 69 -5.89 -11.52 -2.15
CA ALA A 69 -4.66 -10.74 -2.23
C ALA A 69 -4.72 -9.71 -3.37
N ALA A 70 -5.22 -10.09 -4.54
CA ALA A 70 -5.41 -9.19 -5.67
C ALA A 70 -6.38 -8.06 -5.34
N TYR A 71 -7.53 -8.38 -4.71
CA TYR A 71 -8.48 -7.38 -4.26
C TYR A 71 -7.86 -6.45 -3.21
N ALA A 72 -7.16 -6.99 -2.21
CA ALA A 72 -6.53 -6.20 -1.16
C ALA A 72 -5.43 -5.28 -1.71
N ALA A 73 -4.56 -5.77 -2.59
CA ALA A 73 -3.50 -4.98 -3.20
C ALA A 73 -4.06 -3.88 -4.11
N VAL A 74 -5.05 -4.19 -4.96
CA VAL A 74 -5.73 -3.20 -5.80
C VAL A 74 -6.45 -2.16 -4.95
N ALA A 75 -7.13 -2.56 -3.87
CA ALA A 75 -7.90 -1.64 -3.04
C ALA A 75 -7.05 -0.80 -2.07
N ASN A 76 -5.86 -1.26 -1.67
CA ASN A 76 -5.00 -0.60 -0.69
C ASN A 76 -3.72 -0.04 -1.31
N ASP A 77 -2.85 -0.89 -1.83
CA ASP A 77 -1.50 -0.49 -2.20
C ASP A 77 -1.44 0.28 -3.51
N SER A 78 -2.26 -0.09 -4.49
CA SER A 78 -2.32 0.66 -5.74
C SER A 78 -2.72 2.12 -5.49
N ILE A 79 -3.63 2.39 -4.54
CA ILE A 79 -4.04 3.75 -4.21
C ILE A 79 -2.92 4.55 -3.53
N GLN A 80 -2.07 3.93 -2.73
CA GLN A 80 -0.90 4.61 -2.16
C GLN A 80 0.08 5.04 -3.26
N THR A 81 0.14 4.31 -4.37
CA THR A 81 1.03 4.57 -5.51
C THR A 81 0.41 5.52 -6.53
N ILE A 82 -0.83 5.24 -6.96
CA ILE A 82 -1.50 6.02 -8.01
C ILE A 82 -2.52 7.03 -7.46
N GLY A 83 -2.66 7.16 -6.15
CA GLY A 83 -3.65 8.04 -5.54
C GLY A 83 -3.41 9.53 -5.81
N THR A 84 -2.16 9.96 -5.92
CA THR A 84 -1.75 11.30 -6.37
C THR A 84 -2.19 11.55 -7.81
N PHE A 85 -2.00 10.56 -8.69
CA PHE A 85 -2.44 10.60 -10.08
C PHE A 85 -3.96 10.65 -10.20
N ILE A 86 -4.70 9.82 -9.45
CA ILE A 86 -6.17 9.83 -9.44
C ILE A 86 -6.68 11.20 -8.92
N ALA A 87 -6.07 11.73 -7.84
CA ALA A 87 -6.48 12.98 -7.23
C ALA A 87 -6.34 14.20 -8.16
N SER A 88 -5.29 14.21 -8.99
CA SER A 88 -5.01 15.32 -9.92
C SER A 88 -5.66 15.16 -11.30
N ASN A 89 -6.26 14.00 -11.59
CA ASN A 89 -6.94 13.70 -12.86
C ASN A 89 -8.43 13.37 -12.67
N GLN A 90 -9.08 13.93 -11.65
CA GLN A 90 -10.51 13.67 -11.34
C GLN A 90 -11.47 14.15 -12.45
N ASP A 91 -11.02 15.07 -13.31
CA ASP A 91 -11.73 15.56 -14.50
C ASP A 91 -11.75 14.55 -15.64
N LYS A 92 -10.85 13.57 -15.62
CA LYS A 92 -10.74 12.55 -16.67
C LYS A 92 -11.79 11.45 -16.51
N LYS A 93 -12.21 10.87 -17.63
CA LYS A 93 -13.09 9.71 -17.62
C LYS A 93 -12.36 8.52 -17.02
N TRP A 94 -13.02 7.75 -16.16
CA TRP A 94 -12.43 6.61 -15.45
C TRP A 94 -11.79 5.57 -16.39
N TRP A 95 -12.39 5.31 -17.55
CA TRP A 95 -11.88 4.34 -18.50
C TRP A 95 -10.57 4.79 -19.18
N VAL A 96 -10.32 6.11 -19.32
CA VAL A 96 -9.06 6.64 -19.84
C VAL A 96 -7.93 6.33 -18.86
N LEU A 97 -8.18 6.57 -17.57
CA LEU A 97 -7.22 6.24 -16.50
C LEU A 97 -7.01 4.72 -16.41
N TRP A 98 -8.09 3.95 -16.57
CA TRP A 98 -8.03 2.48 -16.56
C TRP A 98 -7.20 1.92 -17.71
N LEU A 99 -7.43 2.37 -18.93
CA LEU A 99 -6.65 1.91 -20.08
C LEU A 99 -5.19 2.29 -19.97
N PHE A 100 -4.89 3.47 -19.45
CA PHE A 100 -3.51 3.91 -19.22
C PHE A 100 -2.81 3.03 -18.17
N LEU A 101 -3.35 2.94 -16.97
CA LEU A 101 -2.74 2.18 -15.87
C LEU A 101 -2.81 0.67 -16.11
N GLY A 102 -3.90 0.19 -16.68
CA GLY A 102 -4.07 -1.22 -17.04
C GLY A 102 -3.15 -1.64 -18.19
N GLY A 103 -2.93 -0.77 -19.18
CA GLY A 103 -1.97 -1.02 -20.25
C GLY A 103 -0.53 -1.12 -19.73
N ILE A 104 -0.11 -0.22 -18.83
CA ILE A 104 1.19 -0.31 -18.16
C ILE A 104 1.29 -1.58 -17.31
N PHE A 105 0.23 -1.94 -16.58
CA PHE A 105 0.16 -3.19 -15.82
C PHE A 105 0.39 -4.39 -16.72
N ILE A 106 -0.36 -4.53 -17.81
CA ILE A 106 -0.22 -5.65 -18.76
C ILE A 106 1.20 -5.68 -19.32
N ALA A 107 1.73 -4.55 -19.78
CA ALA A 107 3.08 -4.49 -20.36
C ALA A 107 4.16 -4.90 -19.35
N THR A 108 4.10 -4.37 -18.12
CA THR A 108 5.09 -4.65 -17.07
C THR A 108 5.06 -6.11 -16.64
N ILE A 109 3.87 -6.67 -16.44
CA ILE A 109 3.71 -8.06 -15.98
C ILE A 109 4.04 -9.06 -17.10
N THR A 110 3.66 -8.76 -18.35
CA THR A 110 4.01 -9.61 -19.50
C THR A 110 5.54 -9.61 -19.71
N TYR A 111 6.20 -8.45 -19.56
CA TYR A 111 7.66 -8.40 -19.60
C TYR A 111 8.30 -9.27 -18.52
N SER A 112 7.79 -9.23 -17.29
CA SER A 112 8.26 -10.08 -16.21
C SER A 112 8.09 -11.56 -16.54
N TRP A 113 6.89 -11.96 -16.94
CA TRP A 113 6.53 -13.33 -17.29
C TRP A 113 7.43 -13.91 -18.38
N LEU A 114 7.71 -13.13 -19.43
CA LEU A 114 8.61 -13.54 -20.52
C LEU A 114 10.06 -13.62 -20.07
N LYS A 115 10.55 -12.62 -19.30
CA LYS A 115 11.96 -12.52 -18.91
C LYS A 115 12.37 -13.53 -17.84
N PHE A 116 11.46 -13.87 -16.94
CA PHE A 116 11.72 -14.73 -15.77
C PHE A 116 10.99 -16.08 -15.86
N ASN A 117 10.82 -16.62 -17.08
CA ASN A 117 10.30 -17.98 -17.34
C ASN A 117 8.97 -18.28 -16.61
N GLY A 118 8.01 -17.35 -16.68
CA GLY A 118 6.70 -17.51 -16.07
C GLY A 118 6.51 -16.81 -14.72
N ASP A 119 7.57 -16.21 -14.13
CA ASP A 119 7.45 -15.41 -12.92
C ASP A 119 6.99 -13.98 -13.25
N VAL A 120 5.90 -13.55 -12.61
CA VAL A 120 5.33 -12.19 -12.75
C VAL A 120 5.87 -11.20 -11.71
N SER A 121 6.72 -11.65 -10.79
CA SER A 121 7.22 -10.86 -9.67
C SER A 121 8.51 -10.08 -9.94
N ASN A 122 8.99 -10.10 -11.18
CA ASN A 122 10.29 -9.52 -11.56
C ASN A 122 11.48 -10.11 -10.77
N GLY A 123 11.46 -11.43 -10.52
CA GLY A 123 12.50 -12.14 -9.80
C GLY A 123 12.41 -12.04 -8.27
N ARG A 124 11.39 -11.35 -7.73
CA ARG A 124 11.21 -11.19 -6.28
C ARG A 124 10.90 -12.50 -5.58
N LEU A 125 10.05 -13.32 -6.17
CA LEU A 125 9.71 -14.65 -5.65
C LEU A 125 10.80 -15.70 -5.93
N LEU A 126 11.84 -15.35 -6.69
CA LEU A 126 13.03 -16.17 -6.87
C LEU A 126 14.13 -15.79 -5.87
N SER A 127 13.90 -14.80 -5.00
CA SER A 127 14.85 -14.40 -3.96
C SER A 127 14.85 -15.38 -2.80
N LYS A 128 16.00 -15.48 -2.12
CA LYS A 128 16.24 -16.43 -1.04
C LYS A 128 15.16 -16.38 0.05
N GLY A 129 14.51 -17.51 0.27
CA GLY A 129 13.44 -17.70 1.24
C GLY A 129 12.02 -17.57 0.68
N PHE A 130 11.86 -17.38 -0.65
CA PHE A 130 10.57 -17.29 -1.34
C PHE A 130 10.52 -18.14 -2.62
N GLU A 131 11.59 -18.89 -2.94
CA GLU A 131 11.76 -19.61 -4.20
C GLU A 131 10.72 -20.70 -4.42
N GLU A 132 10.30 -21.36 -3.35
CA GLU A 132 9.35 -22.45 -3.43
C GLU A 132 7.92 -21.95 -3.54
N ALA A 133 7.18 -22.48 -4.52
CA ALA A 133 5.73 -22.25 -4.60
C ALA A 133 5.02 -23.07 -3.52
N PRO A 134 4.00 -22.52 -2.85
CA PRO A 134 3.27 -23.28 -1.85
C PRO A 134 2.52 -24.45 -2.51
N THR A 135 2.69 -25.64 -1.95
CA THR A 135 1.97 -26.86 -2.33
C THR A 135 0.75 -27.14 -1.45
N SER A 136 0.70 -26.50 -0.29
CA SER A 136 -0.41 -26.51 0.66
C SER A 136 -0.55 -25.16 1.31
N PHE A 137 -1.71 -24.88 1.89
CA PHE A 137 -2.01 -23.59 2.50
C PHE A 137 -2.59 -23.77 3.90
N HIS A 138 -2.07 -23.04 4.86
CA HIS A 138 -2.70 -22.90 6.16
C HIS A 138 -3.81 -21.85 6.10
N PHE A 139 -4.83 -22.02 6.95
CA PHE A 139 -5.94 -21.05 7.04
C PHE A 139 -5.45 -19.59 7.14
N LEU A 140 -4.44 -19.31 7.98
CA LEU A 140 -3.93 -17.95 8.16
C LEU A 140 -3.30 -17.37 6.89
N GLN A 141 -2.67 -18.18 6.05
CA GLN A 141 -2.12 -17.74 4.78
C GLN A 141 -3.22 -17.29 3.82
N VAL A 142 -4.32 -18.06 3.71
CA VAL A 142 -5.46 -17.69 2.86
C VAL A 142 -6.24 -16.52 3.43
N ALA A 143 -6.31 -16.40 4.77
CA ALA A 143 -7.02 -15.34 5.47
C ALA A 143 -6.22 -14.03 5.59
N ALA A 144 -4.89 -14.05 5.40
CA ALA A 144 -4.03 -12.87 5.55
C ALA A 144 -4.52 -11.63 4.77
N PRO A 145 -4.96 -11.74 3.50
CA PRO A 145 -5.50 -10.59 2.78
C PRO A 145 -6.78 -10.01 3.39
N VAL A 146 -7.57 -10.84 4.09
CA VAL A 146 -8.81 -10.39 4.76
C VAL A 146 -8.47 -9.50 5.96
N PHE A 147 -7.42 -9.83 6.72
CA PHE A 147 -6.90 -8.95 7.77
C PHE A 147 -6.43 -7.61 7.20
N LEU A 148 -5.77 -7.61 6.05
CA LEU A 148 -5.36 -6.38 5.37
C LEU A 148 -6.57 -5.49 5.03
N LEU A 149 -7.69 -6.08 4.57
CA LEU A 149 -8.92 -5.34 4.29
C LEU A 149 -9.52 -4.70 5.55
N ILE A 150 -9.48 -5.40 6.69
CA ILE A 150 -9.94 -4.86 7.97
C ILE A 150 -9.08 -3.67 8.39
N LEU A 151 -7.76 -3.81 8.35
CA LEU A 151 -6.83 -2.72 8.73
C LEU A 151 -6.96 -1.52 7.80
N THR A 152 -7.14 -1.76 6.51
CA THR A 152 -7.43 -0.72 5.52
C THR A 152 -8.74 0.01 5.83
N ARG A 153 -9.78 -0.72 6.24
CA ARG A 153 -11.05 -0.11 6.67
C ARG A 153 -10.88 0.80 7.88
N LEU A 154 -9.95 0.44 8.78
CA LEU A 154 -9.56 1.26 9.94
C LEU A 154 -8.65 2.43 9.58
N ARG A 155 -8.40 2.66 8.29
CA ARG A 155 -7.51 3.72 7.76
C ARG A 155 -6.07 3.61 8.25
N MET A 156 -5.62 2.39 8.49
CA MET A 156 -4.23 2.12 8.86
C MET A 156 -3.41 1.86 7.60
N PRO A 157 -2.31 2.58 7.37
CA PRO A 157 -1.39 2.28 6.29
C PRO A 157 -0.59 1.03 6.65
N VAL A 158 -1.01 -0.11 6.11
CA VAL A 158 -0.40 -1.41 6.39
C VAL A 158 0.28 -1.93 5.15
N SER A 159 1.39 -2.60 5.34
CA SER A 159 2.17 -3.20 4.27
C SER A 159 1.62 -4.58 3.90
N THR A 160 1.23 -4.75 2.64
CA THR A 160 0.93 -6.07 2.07
C THR A 160 2.14 -6.99 2.12
N THR A 161 3.33 -6.47 1.89
CA THR A 161 4.57 -7.26 1.98
C THR A 161 4.72 -7.93 3.34
N PHE A 162 4.43 -7.22 4.44
CA PHE A 162 4.51 -7.83 5.77
C PHE A 162 3.36 -8.80 6.06
N ILE A 163 2.12 -8.51 5.66
CA ILE A 163 0.99 -9.38 5.97
C ILE A 163 0.93 -10.58 5.02
N LEU A 164 1.14 -10.36 3.72
CA LEU A 164 0.99 -11.42 2.73
C LEU A 164 2.29 -12.16 2.49
N LEU A 165 3.31 -11.46 2.00
CA LEU A 165 4.52 -12.12 1.53
C LEU A 165 5.28 -12.82 2.65
N THR A 166 5.41 -12.20 3.84
CA THR A 166 6.16 -12.81 4.93
C THR A 166 5.48 -14.05 5.52
N SER A 167 4.15 -14.20 5.34
CA SER A 167 3.44 -15.42 5.75
C SER A 167 3.85 -16.66 4.94
N PHE A 168 4.56 -16.47 3.83
CA PHE A 168 5.12 -17.53 2.99
C PHE A 168 6.65 -17.60 3.07
N ALA A 169 7.28 -16.86 3.97
CA ALA A 169 8.73 -16.89 4.11
C ALA A 169 9.20 -18.24 4.66
N ALA A 170 10.16 -18.87 4.00
CA ALA A 170 10.69 -20.17 4.38
C ALA A 170 11.45 -20.15 5.71
N ASN A 171 11.94 -18.97 6.13
CA ASN A 171 12.72 -18.85 7.36
C ASN A 171 12.70 -17.41 7.94
N PRO A 172 12.99 -17.24 9.25
CA PRO A 172 13.01 -15.92 9.89
C PRO A 172 14.03 -14.93 9.31
N LYS A 173 15.11 -15.41 8.67
CA LYS A 173 16.12 -14.53 8.04
C LYS A 173 15.54 -13.79 6.84
N ALA A 174 14.65 -14.44 6.08
CA ALA A 174 13.95 -13.79 4.97
C ALA A 174 13.08 -12.63 5.48
N VAL A 175 12.32 -12.84 6.56
CA VAL A 175 11.50 -11.80 7.21
C VAL A 175 12.38 -10.65 7.73
N GLY A 176 13.51 -10.97 8.39
CA GLY A 176 14.49 -9.98 8.85
C GLY A 176 15.07 -9.16 7.72
N GLY A 177 15.35 -9.77 6.58
CA GLY A 177 15.82 -9.07 5.37
C GLY A 177 14.79 -8.07 4.82
N VAL A 178 13.53 -8.49 4.74
CA VAL A 178 12.41 -7.63 4.32
C VAL A 178 12.26 -6.45 5.29
N LEU A 179 12.34 -6.69 6.60
CA LEU A 179 12.22 -5.65 7.62
C LEU A 179 13.36 -4.64 7.53
N ALA A 180 14.62 -5.11 7.48
CA ALA A 180 15.80 -4.24 7.40
C ALA A 180 15.76 -3.35 6.15
N LYS A 181 15.42 -3.92 4.99
CA LYS A 181 15.30 -3.18 3.74
C LYS A 181 14.14 -2.17 3.78
N SER A 182 13.00 -2.53 4.38
CA SER A 182 11.85 -1.63 4.52
C SER A 182 12.14 -0.46 5.44
N MET A 183 12.84 -0.69 6.56
CA MET A 183 13.25 0.37 7.49
C MET A 183 14.25 1.32 6.84
N SER A 184 15.25 0.79 6.13
CA SER A 184 16.20 1.63 5.39
C SER A 184 15.48 2.45 4.30
N GLY A 185 14.50 1.86 3.62
CA GLY A 185 13.64 2.55 2.65
C GLY A 185 12.84 3.68 3.27
N TYR A 186 12.24 3.47 4.44
CA TYR A 186 11.52 4.50 5.19
C TYR A 186 12.43 5.69 5.54
N ILE A 187 13.60 5.41 6.14
CA ILE A 187 14.54 6.45 6.58
C ILE A 187 15.07 7.24 5.39
N LEU A 188 15.50 6.55 4.33
CA LEU A 188 16.04 7.21 3.14
C LEU A 188 14.98 8.07 2.45
N ALA A 189 13.75 7.55 2.30
CA ALA A 189 12.64 8.28 1.73
C ALA A 189 12.25 9.52 2.55
N PHE A 190 12.25 9.40 3.88
CA PHE A 190 12.00 10.52 4.78
C PHE A 190 13.04 11.62 4.62
N LEU A 191 14.33 11.26 4.62
CA LEU A 191 15.43 12.22 4.47
C LEU A 191 15.39 12.91 3.10
N ILE A 192 15.22 12.16 2.02
CA ILE A 192 15.12 12.72 0.66
C ILE A 192 13.89 13.61 0.55
N GLY A 193 12.73 13.16 1.01
CA GLY A 193 11.51 13.97 1.02
C GLY A 193 11.70 15.27 1.80
N PHE A 194 12.31 15.21 2.97
CA PHE A 194 12.62 16.38 3.77
C PHE A 194 13.55 17.36 3.03
N LEU A 195 14.69 16.88 2.52
CA LEU A 195 15.69 17.72 1.85
C LEU A 195 15.16 18.36 0.56
N VAL A 196 14.44 17.59 -0.26
CA VAL A 196 13.87 18.13 -1.49
C VAL A 196 12.81 19.17 -1.17
N PHE A 197 11.84 18.85 -0.30
CA PHE A 197 10.72 19.76 -0.06
C PHE A 197 11.08 20.98 0.79
N ILE A 198 12.06 20.90 1.66
CA ILE A 198 12.59 22.11 2.34
C ILE A 198 13.30 23.04 1.35
N SER A 199 13.97 22.48 0.34
CA SER A 199 14.67 23.25 -0.69
C SER A 199 13.69 23.92 -1.68
N ILE A 200 12.69 23.18 -2.17
CA ILE A 200 11.75 23.69 -3.17
C ILE A 200 10.60 24.50 -2.58
N ALA A 201 10.36 24.46 -1.26
CA ALA A 201 9.18 25.09 -0.63
C ALA A 201 9.05 26.58 -0.92
N LYS A 202 10.17 27.34 -0.92
CA LYS A 202 10.18 28.77 -1.25
C LYS A 202 9.86 29.00 -2.74
N ILE A 203 10.44 28.19 -3.62
CA ILE A 203 10.24 28.24 -5.06
C ILE A 203 8.77 27.90 -5.37
N ALA A 204 8.26 26.84 -4.77
CA ALA A 204 6.88 26.42 -4.93
C ALA A 204 5.89 27.52 -4.49
N LYS A 205 6.13 28.16 -3.33
CA LYS A 205 5.28 29.26 -2.85
C LYS A 205 5.26 30.45 -3.83
N LYS A 206 6.37 30.71 -4.52
CA LYS A 206 6.49 31.84 -5.46
C LYS A 206 5.94 31.50 -6.85
N TYR A 207 6.22 30.29 -7.37
CA TYR A 207 5.97 29.94 -8.78
C TYR A 207 4.83 28.95 -9.00
N PHE A 208 4.42 28.19 -7.97
CA PHE A 208 3.31 27.25 -8.08
C PHE A 208 1.97 27.93 -7.74
N THR A 209 1.79 29.13 -8.26
CA THR A 209 0.53 29.90 -8.15
C THR A 209 -0.28 29.73 -9.44
N GLY A 210 -1.60 29.86 -9.33
CA GLY A 210 -2.50 29.76 -10.47
C GLY A 210 -2.56 28.37 -11.11
N LYS A 211 -3.17 28.31 -12.29
CA LYS A 211 -3.39 27.06 -13.02
C LYS A 211 -2.06 26.51 -13.58
N ALA A 212 -1.78 25.22 -13.37
CA ALA A 212 -0.59 24.57 -13.90
C ALA A 212 -0.61 24.53 -15.43
N ARG A 213 0.56 24.64 -16.07
CA ARG A 213 0.71 24.49 -17.52
C ARG A 213 0.46 23.03 -17.92
N PHE A 214 -0.02 22.82 -19.14
CA PHE A 214 -0.30 21.46 -19.68
C PHE A 214 0.93 20.54 -19.66
N SER A 215 2.13 21.09 -19.81
CA SER A 215 3.39 20.34 -19.69
C SER A 215 3.54 19.59 -18.34
N TRP A 216 3.02 20.14 -17.25
CA TRP A 216 3.00 19.46 -15.96
C TRP A 216 2.06 18.25 -15.94
N THR A 217 0.95 18.32 -16.66
CA THR A 217 0.05 17.17 -16.82
C THR A 217 0.76 16.04 -17.57
N ILE A 218 1.47 16.36 -18.67
CA ILE A 218 2.26 15.37 -19.41
C ILE A 218 3.35 14.77 -18.51
N ALA A 219 4.10 15.62 -17.82
CA ALA A 219 5.16 15.17 -16.90
C ALA A 219 4.60 14.23 -15.82
N GLN A 220 3.44 14.57 -15.25
CA GLN A 220 2.77 13.71 -14.26
C GLN A 220 2.36 12.35 -14.85
N TRP A 221 1.78 12.32 -16.03
CA TRP A 221 1.42 11.04 -16.66
C TRP A 221 2.64 10.16 -16.88
N ILE A 222 3.76 10.74 -17.30
CA ILE A 222 5.03 10.01 -17.46
C ILE A 222 5.54 9.52 -16.09
N THR A 223 5.66 10.41 -15.10
CA THR A 223 6.20 10.04 -13.79
C THR A 223 5.31 9.04 -13.05
N SER A 224 3.99 9.24 -13.06
CA SER A 224 3.05 8.32 -12.43
C SER A 224 2.99 6.97 -13.15
N GLY A 225 3.06 6.95 -14.49
CA GLY A 225 3.12 5.72 -15.27
C GLY A 225 4.40 4.93 -15.01
N THR A 226 5.54 5.61 -14.94
CA THR A 226 6.83 4.99 -14.62
C THR A 226 6.83 4.48 -13.17
N LEU A 227 6.35 5.29 -12.22
CA LEU A 227 6.19 4.88 -10.83
C LEU A 227 5.31 3.63 -10.72
N TRP A 228 4.19 3.59 -11.44
CA TRP A 228 3.28 2.44 -11.45
C TRP A 228 3.97 1.18 -11.95
N SER A 229 4.73 1.27 -13.05
CA SER A 229 5.53 0.14 -13.56
C SER A 229 6.57 -0.34 -12.54
N VAL A 230 7.34 0.57 -11.96
CA VAL A 230 8.38 0.22 -10.96
C VAL A 230 7.77 -0.35 -9.69
N TRP A 231 6.61 0.16 -9.27
CA TRP A 231 5.87 -0.39 -8.14
C TRP A 231 5.39 -1.82 -8.42
N LEU A 232 4.83 -2.08 -9.61
CA LEU A 232 4.42 -3.43 -10.04
C LEU A 232 5.60 -4.41 -10.00
N MET A 233 6.79 -3.99 -10.41
CA MET A 233 8.01 -4.81 -10.31
C MET A 233 8.39 -5.18 -8.87
N GLN A 234 7.85 -4.47 -7.88
CA GLN A 234 8.10 -4.72 -6.46
C GLN A 234 6.96 -5.51 -5.81
N ASP A 235 5.73 -5.07 -6.02
CA ASP A 235 4.58 -5.53 -5.23
C ASP A 235 3.73 -6.60 -5.92
N ALA A 236 3.96 -6.90 -7.21
CA ALA A 236 3.32 -8.05 -7.84
C ALA A 236 3.63 -9.38 -7.12
N ALA A 237 4.80 -9.49 -6.47
CA ALA A 237 5.18 -10.60 -5.62
C ALA A 237 4.16 -10.87 -4.48
N ASN A 238 3.60 -9.80 -3.90
CA ASN A 238 2.66 -9.91 -2.77
C ASN A 238 1.37 -10.64 -3.14
N ILE A 239 0.96 -10.53 -4.41
CA ILE A 239 -0.23 -11.21 -4.93
C ILE A 239 0.14 -12.57 -5.54
N ALA A 240 1.24 -12.60 -6.30
CA ALA A 240 1.68 -13.80 -7.01
C ALA A 240 2.22 -14.89 -6.06
N VAL A 241 2.48 -14.58 -4.79
CA VAL A 241 3.01 -15.54 -3.80
C VAL A 241 2.14 -16.79 -3.64
N TYR A 242 0.84 -16.69 -3.89
CA TYR A 242 -0.11 -17.80 -3.87
C TYR A 242 0.01 -18.73 -5.08
N LEU A 243 0.54 -18.23 -6.20
CA LEU A 243 0.54 -18.89 -7.50
C LEU A 243 1.86 -19.65 -7.77
N PRO A 244 1.90 -20.57 -8.72
CA PRO A 244 3.14 -21.20 -9.15
C PRO A 244 4.17 -20.15 -9.59
N ARG A 245 5.45 -20.44 -9.33
CA ARG A 245 6.56 -19.54 -9.74
C ARG A 245 6.68 -19.49 -11.27
N ASN A 246 6.49 -20.62 -11.94
CA ASN A 246 6.49 -20.74 -13.41
C ASN A 246 5.04 -20.85 -13.89
N MET A 247 4.39 -19.71 -14.10
CA MET A 247 3.00 -19.67 -14.54
C MET A 247 2.90 -20.09 -16.00
N ASN A 248 2.09 -21.09 -16.30
CA ASN A 248 1.66 -21.35 -17.66
C ASN A 248 0.74 -20.23 -18.16
N PHE A 249 0.47 -20.23 -19.48
CA PHE A 249 -0.35 -19.17 -20.09
C PHE A 249 -1.75 -19.02 -19.47
N SER A 250 -2.39 -20.12 -19.08
CA SER A 250 -3.76 -20.08 -18.52
C SER A 250 -3.77 -19.38 -17.14
N ILE A 251 -2.82 -19.69 -16.27
CA ILE A 251 -2.70 -19.06 -14.95
C ILE A 251 -2.30 -17.60 -15.11
N PHE A 252 -1.36 -17.31 -16.00
CA PHE A 252 -0.93 -15.96 -16.34
C PHE A 252 -2.08 -15.10 -16.86
N PHE A 253 -2.89 -15.63 -17.79
CA PHE A 253 -4.07 -14.95 -18.31
C PHE A 253 -5.11 -14.68 -17.22
N GLY A 254 -5.33 -15.65 -16.32
CA GLY A 254 -6.18 -15.47 -15.14
C GLY A 254 -5.67 -14.36 -14.23
N PHE A 255 -4.34 -14.34 -13.94
CA PHE A 255 -3.70 -13.30 -13.15
C PHE A 255 -3.94 -11.91 -13.76
N ILE A 256 -3.59 -11.73 -15.03
CA ILE A 256 -3.77 -10.45 -15.74
C ILE A 256 -5.23 -10.02 -15.74
N SER A 257 -6.15 -10.92 -16.11
CA SER A 257 -7.56 -10.57 -16.21
C SER A 257 -8.14 -10.10 -14.88
N ILE A 258 -7.89 -10.83 -13.79
CA ILE A 258 -8.43 -10.50 -12.47
C ILE A 258 -7.92 -9.13 -11.99
N VAL A 259 -6.62 -8.87 -12.10
CA VAL A 259 -6.05 -7.59 -11.65
C VAL A 259 -6.46 -6.45 -12.56
N PHE A 260 -6.48 -6.64 -13.88
CA PHE A 260 -6.88 -5.61 -14.85
C PHE A 260 -8.33 -5.17 -14.66
N PHE A 261 -9.26 -6.11 -14.51
CA PHE A 261 -10.66 -5.77 -14.23
C PHE A 261 -10.86 -5.22 -12.83
N GLY A 262 -10.09 -5.71 -11.84
CA GLY A 262 -10.05 -5.14 -10.49
C GLY A 262 -9.64 -3.66 -10.48
N LEU A 263 -8.61 -3.29 -11.24
CA LEU A 263 -8.22 -1.89 -11.46
C LEU A 263 -9.34 -1.08 -12.14
N GLY A 264 -10.04 -1.67 -13.10
CA GLY A 264 -11.19 -1.04 -13.75
C GLY A 264 -12.30 -0.72 -12.75
N MET A 265 -12.66 -1.66 -11.89
CA MET A 265 -13.64 -1.45 -10.83
C MET A 265 -13.18 -0.36 -9.84
N LEU A 266 -11.91 -0.39 -9.43
CA LEU A 266 -11.34 0.63 -8.55
C LEU A 266 -11.50 2.04 -9.13
N LEU A 267 -11.13 2.21 -10.39
CA LEU A 267 -11.18 3.52 -11.07
C LEU A 267 -12.62 3.96 -11.39
N TYR A 268 -13.49 3.01 -11.70
CA TYR A 268 -14.94 3.29 -11.85
C TYR A 268 -15.54 3.90 -10.58
N TYR A 269 -15.19 3.36 -9.41
CA TYR A 269 -15.58 3.89 -8.10
C TYR A 269 -14.69 5.02 -7.60
N LYS A 270 -13.81 5.58 -8.44
CA LYS A 270 -12.87 6.66 -8.12
C LYS A 270 -12.05 6.40 -6.84
N GLY A 271 -11.52 5.18 -6.71
CA GLY A 271 -10.72 4.78 -5.56
C GLY A 271 -11.50 4.60 -4.24
N GLY A 272 -12.81 4.82 -4.25
CA GLY A 272 -13.68 4.57 -3.11
C GLY A 272 -13.28 5.31 -1.83
N ARG A 273 -13.38 4.61 -0.69
CA ARG A 273 -13.05 5.21 0.63
C ARG A 273 -11.57 5.41 0.87
N ILE A 274 -10.72 4.62 0.20
CA ILE A 274 -9.26 4.68 0.39
C ILE A 274 -8.70 5.94 -0.28
N GLN A 275 -9.26 6.37 -1.40
CA GLN A 275 -8.88 7.64 -2.03
C GLN A 275 -9.06 8.84 -1.08
N LYS A 276 -10.04 8.79 -0.16
CA LYS A 276 -10.19 9.81 0.88
C LYS A 276 -8.98 9.88 1.80
N ILE A 277 -8.37 8.74 2.12
CA ILE A 277 -7.15 8.70 2.96
C ILE A 277 -5.99 9.40 2.25
N VAL A 278 -5.81 9.14 0.97
CA VAL A 278 -4.73 9.78 0.18
C VAL A 278 -4.99 11.27 0.06
N THR A 279 -6.21 11.69 -0.24
CA THR A 279 -6.59 13.11 -0.33
C THR A 279 -6.48 13.83 1.01
N GLU A 280 -6.86 13.21 2.12
CA GLU A 280 -6.75 13.79 3.46
C GLU A 280 -5.27 13.93 3.91
N LYS A 281 -4.43 12.97 3.53
CA LYS A 281 -3.02 12.93 3.94
C LYS A 281 -2.11 13.78 3.06
N SER A 282 -2.36 13.81 1.76
CA SER A 282 -1.41 14.42 0.83
C SER A 282 -1.76 15.85 0.45
N VAL A 283 -3.00 16.34 0.61
CA VAL A 283 -3.47 17.66 0.09
C VAL A 283 -2.88 17.98 -1.31
N VAL A 284 -2.49 16.94 -2.06
CA VAL A 284 -1.76 17.05 -3.32
C VAL A 284 -2.79 17.03 -4.44
N THR A 285 -3.58 18.09 -4.50
CA THR A 285 -4.46 18.35 -5.65
C THR A 285 -3.72 19.09 -6.77
N ASP A 286 -2.57 19.71 -6.47
CA ASP A 286 -1.74 20.39 -7.45
C ASP A 286 -0.86 19.39 -8.20
N VAL A 287 -1.06 19.30 -9.52
CA VAL A 287 -0.34 18.40 -10.43
C VAL A 287 1.20 18.52 -10.33
N ARG A 288 1.71 19.74 -10.03
CA ARG A 288 3.16 19.99 -9.90
C ARG A 288 3.77 19.26 -8.71
N PHE A 289 3.12 19.34 -7.55
CA PHE A 289 3.55 18.61 -6.36
C PHE A 289 3.38 17.10 -6.54
N ALA A 290 2.27 16.65 -7.14
CA ALA A 290 2.05 15.26 -7.48
C ALA A 290 3.19 14.70 -8.36
N THR A 291 3.54 15.42 -9.43
CA THR A 291 4.65 15.05 -10.33
C THR A 291 5.97 14.88 -9.58
N ILE A 292 6.31 15.82 -8.69
CA ILE A 292 7.57 15.76 -7.92
C ILE A 292 7.57 14.56 -6.95
N ILE A 293 6.46 14.32 -6.25
CA ILE A 293 6.33 13.18 -5.34
C ILE A 293 6.48 11.87 -6.10
N ASP A 294 5.74 11.71 -7.19
CA ASP A 294 5.75 10.51 -8.01
C ASP A 294 7.14 10.24 -8.60
N PHE A 295 7.83 11.30 -9.04
CA PHE A 295 9.19 11.21 -9.55
C PHE A 295 10.20 10.74 -8.49
N ILE A 296 10.18 11.36 -7.29
CA ILE A 296 11.08 10.97 -6.20
C ILE A 296 10.79 9.54 -5.74
N TYR A 297 9.51 9.21 -5.60
CA TYR A 297 9.09 7.88 -5.18
C TYR A 297 9.50 6.82 -6.21
N CYS A 298 9.35 7.12 -7.50
CA CYS A 298 9.81 6.25 -8.59
C CYS A 298 11.31 5.98 -8.51
N ILE A 299 12.14 7.03 -8.33
CA ILE A 299 13.61 6.88 -8.22
C ILE A 299 13.97 6.02 -7.00
N LEU A 300 13.32 6.25 -5.86
CA LEU A 300 13.57 5.48 -4.64
C LEU A 300 13.23 4.00 -4.84
N LEU A 301 12.06 3.69 -5.40
CA LEU A 301 11.66 2.30 -5.65
C LEU A 301 12.59 1.63 -6.66
N PHE A 302 12.97 2.36 -7.72
CA PHE A 302 13.87 1.84 -8.74
C PHE A 302 15.27 1.57 -8.18
N TYR A 303 15.80 2.48 -7.36
CA TYR A 303 17.07 2.27 -6.65
C TYR A 303 17.04 0.99 -5.81
N PHE A 304 16.00 0.81 -4.99
CA PHE A 304 15.88 -0.39 -4.17
C PHE A 304 15.64 -1.67 -5.00
N LYS A 305 15.03 -1.56 -6.18
CA LYS A 305 14.90 -2.70 -7.10
C LYS A 305 16.27 -3.12 -7.66
N LEU A 306 17.11 -2.16 -8.03
CA LEU A 306 18.45 -2.44 -8.55
C LEU A 306 19.42 -2.92 -7.47
N TYR A 307 19.27 -2.40 -6.24
CA TYR A 307 20.16 -2.71 -5.13
C TYR A 307 20.02 -4.16 -4.63
N SER A 308 18.82 -4.70 -4.62
CA SER A 308 18.55 -6.04 -4.08
C SER A 308 17.20 -6.58 -4.55
N ASP A 309 17.14 -7.88 -4.82
CA ASP A 309 15.90 -8.59 -5.12
C ASP A 309 15.06 -8.94 -3.88
N VAL A 310 15.61 -8.77 -2.66
CA VAL A 310 14.85 -8.97 -1.42
C VAL A 310 13.62 -8.06 -1.45
N PRO A 311 12.41 -8.59 -1.22
CA PRO A 311 11.20 -7.79 -1.11
C PRO A 311 11.29 -6.72 -0.04
N MET A 312 10.56 -5.63 -0.22
CA MET A 312 10.43 -4.58 0.80
C MET A 312 9.03 -3.96 0.80
N SER A 313 8.68 -3.30 1.89
CA SER A 313 7.43 -2.54 1.99
C SER A 313 7.51 -1.22 1.24
N THR A 314 6.82 -1.10 0.13
CA THR A 314 6.64 0.16 -0.61
C THR A 314 5.81 1.16 0.19
N THR A 315 4.85 0.68 0.98
CA THR A 315 4.07 1.49 1.93
C THR A 315 4.98 2.28 2.90
N TRP A 316 6.03 1.65 3.45
CA TRP A 316 6.95 2.31 4.36
C TRP A 316 7.77 3.41 3.66
N VAL A 317 8.21 3.16 2.43
CA VAL A 317 8.89 4.18 1.60
C VAL A 317 7.96 5.37 1.34
N PHE A 318 6.70 5.10 1.00
CA PHE A 318 5.69 6.14 0.75
C PHE A 318 5.41 7.00 1.99
N ILE A 319 5.20 6.37 3.15
CA ILE A 319 4.96 7.08 4.41
C ILE A 319 6.19 7.92 4.80
N GLY A 320 7.39 7.37 4.62
CA GLY A 320 8.64 8.10 4.85
C GLY A 320 8.73 9.35 3.98
N LEU A 321 8.51 9.20 2.68
CA LEU A 321 8.55 10.31 1.72
C LEU A 321 7.54 11.42 2.08
N LEU A 322 6.30 11.05 2.38
CA LEU A 322 5.26 12.01 2.75
C LEU A 322 5.55 12.68 4.09
N GLY A 323 6.05 11.94 5.09
CA GLY A 323 6.45 12.49 6.38
C GLY A 323 7.57 13.52 6.25
N GLY A 324 8.61 13.20 5.48
CA GLY A 324 9.71 14.11 5.18
C GLY A 324 9.24 15.36 4.43
N ARG A 325 8.38 15.20 3.42
CA ARG A 325 7.74 16.31 2.70
C ARG A 325 6.99 17.25 3.65
N GLU A 326 6.09 16.71 4.46
CA GLU A 326 5.28 17.52 5.38
C GLU A 326 6.15 18.29 6.36
N LEU A 327 7.20 17.67 6.87
CA LEU A 327 8.16 18.34 7.77
C LEU A 327 8.90 19.48 7.05
N GLY A 328 9.43 19.23 5.85
CA GLY A 328 10.14 20.23 5.04
C GLY A 328 9.26 21.44 4.70
N MET A 329 8.02 21.20 4.27
CA MET A 329 7.04 22.25 3.96
C MET A 329 6.63 23.05 5.19
N THR A 330 6.44 22.38 6.33
CA THR A 330 6.04 23.02 7.59
C THR A 330 7.14 23.94 8.15
N LEU A 331 8.40 23.49 8.13
CA LEU A 331 9.55 24.31 8.59
C LEU A 331 9.72 25.58 7.73
N ARG A 332 9.38 25.52 6.46
CA ARG A 332 9.40 26.71 5.56
C ARG A 332 8.12 27.54 5.61
N LYS A 333 7.17 27.23 6.50
CA LYS A 333 5.86 27.91 6.60
C LYS A 333 5.11 27.93 5.25
N SER A 334 5.30 26.90 4.45
CA SER A 334 4.65 26.71 3.14
C SER A 334 3.60 25.60 3.18
N GLY A 335 3.52 24.82 4.26
CA GLY A 335 2.51 23.81 4.52
C GLY A 335 1.27 24.36 5.22
N SER A 336 0.17 23.64 5.15
CA SER A 336 -1.10 23.98 5.81
C SER A 336 -1.14 23.62 7.31
N ASN A 337 -0.21 22.78 7.77
CA ASN A 337 -0.20 22.23 9.13
C ASN A 337 0.79 22.99 10.04
N SER A 338 0.44 23.11 11.32
CA SER A 338 1.39 23.56 12.35
C SER A 338 2.46 22.49 12.59
N PHE A 339 3.65 22.90 13.10
CA PHE A 339 4.74 21.99 13.40
C PHE A 339 4.31 20.85 14.32
N LYS A 340 3.61 21.16 15.43
CA LYS A 340 3.08 20.15 16.36
C LYS A 340 2.14 19.15 15.68
N LYS A 341 1.26 19.63 14.81
CA LYS A 341 0.34 18.77 14.06
C LYS A 341 1.07 17.88 13.07
N THR A 342 2.09 18.41 12.38
CA THR A 342 2.93 17.66 11.47
C THR A 342 3.66 16.52 12.16
N ILE A 343 4.31 16.79 13.29
CA ILE A 343 5.00 15.73 14.08
C ILE A 343 3.99 14.67 14.54
N LEU A 344 2.82 15.08 15.04
CA LEU A 344 1.79 14.13 15.46
C LEU A 344 1.32 13.22 14.31
N LEU A 345 1.18 13.75 13.11
CA LEU A 345 0.80 12.96 11.91
C LEU A 345 1.91 11.96 11.55
N ILE A 346 3.17 12.39 11.53
CA ILE A 346 4.32 11.51 11.24
C ILE A 346 4.40 10.36 12.26
N VAL A 347 4.33 10.68 13.55
CA VAL A 347 4.37 9.68 14.63
C VAL A 347 3.18 8.73 14.53
N LYS A 348 1.98 9.23 14.24
CA LYS A 348 0.78 8.41 14.04
C LYS A 348 0.94 7.43 12.90
N ASP A 349 1.40 7.89 11.72
CA ASP A 349 1.56 7.05 10.55
C ASP A 349 2.64 5.98 10.75
N PHE A 350 3.76 6.35 11.38
CA PHE A 350 4.79 5.40 11.76
C PHE A 350 4.28 4.36 12.79
N SER A 351 3.53 4.81 13.81
CA SER A 351 2.94 3.90 14.81
C SER A 351 1.95 2.92 14.16
N PHE A 352 1.15 3.37 13.21
CA PHE A 352 0.22 2.48 12.49
C PHE A 352 0.97 1.47 11.60
N ALA A 353 2.06 1.87 10.96
CA ALA A 353 2.91 0.97 10.21
C ALA A 353 3.54 -0.11 11.12
N MET A 354 3.99 0.29 12.33
CA MET A 354 4.51 -0.64 13.34
C MET A 354 3.44 -1.59 13.89
N ILE A 355 2.21 -1.11 14.11
CA ILE A 355 1.09 -1.99 14.51
C ILE A 355 0.82 -3.01 13.41
N GLY A 356 0.80 -2.58 12.14
CA GLY A 356 0.64 -3.48 11.00
C GLY A 356 1.72 -4.56 10.95
N LEU A 357 2.98 -4.20 11.24
CA LEU A 357 4.08 -5.15 11.36
C LEU A 357 3.85 -6.16 12.50
N ILE A 358 3.46 -5.68 13.69
CA ILE A 358 3.21 -6.56 14.85
C ILE A 358 2.06 -7.54 14.59
N VAL A 359 1.04 -7.11 13.85
CA VAL A 359 -0.09 -7.99 13.47
C VAL A 359 0.33 -9.04 12.44
N SER A 360 1.39 -8.80 11.67
CA SER A 360 1.88 -9.71 10.63
C SER A 360 2.86 -10.79 11.15
N ILE A 361 3.35 -10.66 12.36
CA ILE A 361 4.24 -11.61 13.05
C ILE A 361 3.42 -12.49 14.01
#